data_9db9839e9b138d9e9ac4d4ca6d72c288
#
_entry.id   9db9839e9b138d9e9ac4d4ca6d72c288
#
_cell.length_a   1.000
_cell.length_b   1.000
_cell.length_c   1.000
_cell.angle_alpha   90.00
_cell.angle_beta   90.00
_cell.angle_gamma   90.00
#
_symmetry.space_group_name_H-M   'P 1'
#
loop_
_entity.id
_entity.type
_entity.pdbx_description
1 polymer ?
#
loop_
_entity_poly.entity_id
_entity_poly.type
_entity_poly.pdbx_seq_one_letter_code
_entity_poly.pdbx_strand_id
1 'polypeptide(L)'
;MRWRSLSGHRFFVKSTTMRKHTAVEVAAALVFRNEKLLIARRPSGVHLAGLWEFPGGKREQGESFESCLQREIWEELDCGITVGSLVFKNVHSYSEKTVDIRFYHCKLTQGEPRAIECDALEWITKDQVADYSFPEADVALLEYLDRCPHLWV
;
A
#
# COMPACT_ATOMS: atom_id res chain seq x y z
N MET A 1 -1.09 -3.95 0.07
CA MET A 1 -2.22 -3.35 -0.67
C MET A 1 -3.24 -4.41 -1.03
N ARG A 2 -4.46 -4.20 -0.61
CA ARG A 2 -5.57 -5.09 -0.97
C ARG A 2 -6.05 -4.80 -2.38
N TRP A 3 -5.66 -5.62 -3.33
CA TRP A 3 -6.17 -5.55 -4.70
C TRP A 3 -7.50 -6.30 -4.89
N ARG A 4 -8.00 -6.96 -3.84
CA ARG A 4 -9.21 -7.81 -3.91
C ARG A 4 -10.45 -7.11 -4.45
N SER A 5 -10.61 -5.84 -4.16
CA SER A 5 -11.80 -5.07 -4.53
C SER A 5 -11.65 -4.30 -5.84
N LEU A 6 -10.55 -4.50 -6.54
CA LEU A 6 -10.35 -3.90 -7.86
C LEU A 6 -10.92 -4.77 -8.99
N SER A 7 -11.36 -5.99 -8.68
CA SER A 7 -11.99 -6.89 -9.64
C SER A 7 -13.50 -6.88 -9.45
N GLY A 8 -14.26 -6.65 -10.50
CA GLY A 8 -15.62 -7.11 -10.57
C GLY A 8 -16.76 -6.09 -10.67
N HIS A 9 -16.53 -4.85 -11.01
CA HIS A 9 -17.65 -4.00 -11.38
C HIS A 9 -17.74 -3.91 -12.90
N ARG A 10 -18.71 -4.63 -13.48
CA ARG A 10 -19.10 -4.45 -14.87
C ARG A 10 -19.82 -3.10 -14.98
N PHE A 11 -19.15 -2.14 -15.57
CA PHE A 11 -19.81 -0.91 -15.97
C PHE A 11 -20.45 -1.11 -17.34
N PHE A 12 -21.80 -1.09 -17.39
CA PHE A 12 -22.52 -0.96 -18.63
C PHE A 12 -22.45 0.49 -19.07
N VAL A 13 -21.64 0.79 -20.04
CA VAL A 13 -21.59 2.11 -20.65
C VAL A 13 -22.63 2.18 -21.77
N LYS A 14 -23.77 2.79 -21.49
CA LYS A 14 -24.66 3.33 -22.51
C LYS A 14 -24.42 4.82 -22.58
N SER A 15 -23.39 5.28 -23.20
CA SER A 15 -23.30 6.59 -23.86
C SER A 15 -21.88 6.96 -24.21
N THR A 16 -21.73 7.69 -25.29
CA THR A 16 -20.54 8.27 -25.88
C THR A 16 -19.94 9.45 -25.11
N THR A 17 -20.33 9.69 -23.87
CA THR A 17 -19.73 10.71 -23.03
C THR A 17 -18.45 10.18 -22.41
N MET A 18 -17.34 10.91 -22.62
CA MET A 18 -16.07 10.66 -21.96
C MET A 18 -16.27 10.67 -20.44
N ARG A 19 -16.33 9.49 -19.83
CA ARG A 19 -16.33 9.40 -18.38
C ARG A 19 -14.91 9.63 -17.90
N LYS A 20 -14.73 10.64 -17.05
CA LYS A 20 -13.52 10.73 -16.23
C LYS A 20 -13.44 9.45 -15.39
N HIS A 21 -12.39 8.66 -15.58
CA HIS A 21 -12.12 7.53 -14.72
C HIS A 21 -11.95 8.04 -13.29
N THR A 22 -12.87 7.66 -12.39
CA THR A 22 -12.72 7.95 -10.97
C THR A 22 -11.51 7.17 -10.46
N ALA A 23 -10.53 7.87 -9.91
CA ALA A 23 -9.36 7.23 -9.34
C ALA A 23 -9.75 6.43 -8.10
N VAL A 24 -9.26 5.20 -8.00
CA VAL A 24 -9.33 4.41 -6.77
C VAL A 24 -8.25 4.93 -5.84
N GLU A 25 -8.67 5.40 -4.67
CA GLU A 25 -7.77 5.97 -3.67
C GLU A 25 -7.29 4.90 -2.70
N VAL A 26 -5.98 4.76 -2.57
CA VAL A 26 -5.32 3.76 -1.73
C VAL A 26 -4.35 4.43 -0.78
N ALA A 27 -4.38 4.05 0.48
CA ALA A 27 -3.39 4.44 1.48
C ALA A 27 -2.47 3.26 1.78
N ALA A 28 -1.17 3.52 1.81
CA ALA A 28 -0.15 2.52 2.11
C ALA A 28 0.76 2.99 3.25
N ALA A 29 1.13 2.08 4.13
CA ALA A 29 1.95 2.37 5.30
C ALA A 29 3.41 2.01 5.04
N LEU A 30 4.28 2.99 5.22
CA LEU A 30 5.71 2.78 5.34
C LEU A 30 6.02 2.75 6.84
N VAL A 31 5.96 1.55 7.42
CA VAL A 31 6.19 1.36 8.85
C VAL A 31 7.68 1.13 9.08
N PHE A 32 8.32 2.08 9.75
CA PHE A 32 9.74 2.00 10.07
C PHE A 32 9.96 1.71 11.54
N ARG A 33 10.93 0.85 11.82
CA ARG A 33 11.40 0.53 13.17
C ARG A 33 12.83 0.04 13.11
N ASN A 34 13.71 0.60 13.92
CA ASN A 34 15.12 0.20 14.01
C ASN A 34 15.81 0.16 12.63
N GLU A 35 15.61 1.21 11.84
CA GLU A 35 16.18 1.35 10.48
C GLU A 35 15.72 0.27 9.48
N LYS A 36 14.58 -0.34 9.76
CA LYS A 36 13.95 -1.35 8.90
C LYS A 36 12.55 -0.95 8.51
N LEU A 37 12.15 -1.38 7.33
CA LEU A 37 10.83 -1.16 6.74
C LEU A 37 10.05 -2.47 6.73
N LEU A 38 8.79 -2.40 7.18
CA LEU A 38 7.89 -3.55 7.15
C LEU A 38 7.30 -3.76 5.76
N ILE A 39 7.46 -4.97 5.23
CA ILE A 39 6.85 -5.39 3.97
C ILE A 39 6.04 -6.66 4.18
N ALA A 40 5.04 -6.85 3.33
CA ALA A 40 4.13 -8.00 3.38
C ALA A 40 4.11 -8.70 2.02
N ARG A 41 4.11 -10.04 2.04
CA ARG A 41 3.98 -10.82 0.81
C ARG A 41 2.53 -11.09 0.48
N ARG A 42 2.14 -10.80 -0.76
CA ARG A 42 0.79 -11.07 -1.23
C ARG A 42 0.50 -12.57 -1.24
N PRO A 43 -0.69 -12.99 -0.79
CA PRO A 43 -1.05 -14.41 -0.73
C PRO A 43 -1.15 -15.02 -2.13
N SER A 44 -1.00 -16.35 -2.19
CA SER A 44 -1.25 -17.11 -3.42
C SER A 44 -2.72 -17.01 -3.83
N GLY A 45 -3.00 -17.07 -5.14
CA GLY A 45 -4.35 -17.03 -5.69
C GLY A 45 -4.94 -15.64 -5.87
N VAL A 46 -4.24 -14.56 -5.51
CA VAL A 46 -4.64 -13.17 -5.78
C VAL A 46 -3.78 -12.58 -6.89
N HIS A 47 -4.23 -11.44 -7.44
CA HIS A 47 -3.45 -10.70 -8.44
C HIS A 47 -2.09 -10.30 -7.88
N LEU A 48 -1.01 -10.49 -8.66
CA LEU A 48 0.38 -10.24 -8.27
C LEU A 48 0.84 -11.10 -7.07
N ALA A 49 0.33 -12.33 -6.97
CA ALA A 49 0.68 -13.27 -5.91
C ALA A 49 2.19 -13.46 -5.78
N GLY A 50 2.67 -13.54 -4.54
CA GLY A 50 4.08 -13.75 -4.22
C GLY A 50 4.97 -12.50 -4.29
N LEU A 51 4.46 -11.39 -4.82
CA LEU A 51 5.16 -10.11 -4.75
C LEU A 51 5.01 -9.49 -3.37
N TRP A 52 5.98 -8.68 -3.00
CA TRP A 52 5.96 -7.94 -1.75
C TRP A 52 5.29 -6.59 -1.93
N GLU A 53 4.69 -6.08 -0.86
CA GLU A 53 3.94 -4.83 -0.89
C GLU A 53 4.04 -4.10 0.46
N PHE A 54 3.57 -2.87 0.47
CA PHE A 54 3.40 -2.10 1.69
C PHE A 54 1.97 -2.28 2.19
N PRO A 55 1.76 -2.59 3.48
CA PRO A 55 0.42 -2.79 4.03
C PRO A 55 -0.47 -1.55 3.85
N GLY A 56 -1.72 -1.77 3.58
CA GLY A 56 -2.70 -0.71 3.38
C GLY A 56 -3.91 -1.19 2.61
N GLY A 57 -4.70 -0.25 2.09
CA GLY A 57 -5.89 -0.60 1.34
C GLY A 57 -6.66 0.60 0.81
N LYS A 58 -7.84 0.32 0.29
CA LYS A 58 -8.72 1.32 -0.33
C LYS A 58 -9.38 2.22 0.70
N ARG A 59 -9.37 3.51 0.42
CA ARG A 59 -10.12 4.48 1.19
C ARG A 59 -11.62 4.30 0.91
N GLU A 60 -12.39 4.19 1.95
CA GLU A 60 -13.84 4.17 1.90
C GLU A 60 -14.39 5.60 1.94
N GLN A 61 -15.61 5.77 1.43
CA GLN A 61 -16.27 7.06 1.43
C GLN A 61 -16.45 7.56 2.87
N GLY A 62 -16.10 8.83 3.08
CA GLY A 62 -16.25 9.48 4.38
C GLY A 62 -15.08 9.32 5.34
N GLU A 63 -14.09 8.47 5.04
CA GLU A 63 -12.88 8.38 5.86
C GLU A 63 -11.72 9.19 5.27
N SER A 64 -10.83 9.68 6.13
CA SER A 64 -9.57 10.27 5.69
C SER A 64 -8.60 9.17 5.24
N PHE A 65 -7.54 9.54 4.53
CA PHE A 65 -6.47 8.59 4.20
C PHE A 65 -5.82 8.02 5.47
N GLU A 66 -5.62 8.84 6.49
CA GLU A 66 -5.02 8.44 7.75
C GLU A 66 -5.90 7.44 8.51
N SER A 67 -7.20 7.70 8.58
CA SER A 67 -8.17 6.78 9.19
C SER A 67 -8.28 5.46 8.43
N CYS A 68 -8.29 5.55 7.09
CA CYS A 68 -8.25 4.37 6.23
C CYS A 68 -7.04 3.50 6.56
N LEU A 69 -5.88 4.12 6.66
CA LEU A 69 -4.64 3.39 6.89
C LEU A 69 -4.62 2.74 8.27
N GLN A 70 -5.07 3.43 9.30
CA GLN A 70 -5.20 2.87 10.64
C GLN A 70 -6.13 1.66 10.66
N ARG A 71 -7.28 1.75 9.99
CA ARG A 71 -8.25 0.66 9.89
C ARG A 71 -7.67 -0.54 9.14
N GLU A 72 -7.05 -0.31 7.97
CA GLU A 72 -6.48 -1.38 7.15
C GLU A 72 -5.35 -2.12 7.87
N ILE A 73 -4.48 -1.40 8.55
CA ILE A 73 -3.38 -2.01 9.32
C ILE A 73 -3.93 -2.85 10.48
N TRP A 74 -4.95 -2.35 11.16
CA TRP A 74 -5.61 -3.12 12.21
C TRP A 74 -6.21 -4.42 11.69
N GLU A 75 -6.91 -4.36 10.56
CA GLU A 75 -7.54 -5.53 9.94
C GLU A 75 -6.51 -6.53 9.39
N GLU A 76 -5.47 -6.05 8.72
CA GLU A 76 -4.49 -6.90 8.03
C GLU A 76 -3.40 -7.46 8.95
N LEU A 77 -2.96 -6.68 9.94
CA LEU A 77 -1.79 -6.98 10.76
C LEU A 77 -2.06 -7.06 12.25
N ASP A 78 -3.27 -6.82 12.69
CA ASP A 78 -3.66 -6.86 14.11
C ASP A 78 -2.76 -5.98 15.00
N CYS A 79 -2.44 -4.79 14.52
CA CYS A 79 -1.64 -3.82 15.27
C CYS A 79 -2.10 -2.39 15.00
N GLY A 80 -1.72 -1.47 15.89
CA GLY A 80 -2.01 -0.05 15.77
C GLY A 80 -0.79 0.73 15.32
N ILE A 81 -1.03 1.77 14.53
CA ILE A 81 -0.01 2.68 14.04
C ILE A 81 -0.40 4.13 14.30
N THR A 82 0.61 4.98 14.39
CA THR A 82 0.47 6.43 14.22
C THR A 82 0.87 6.77 12.79
N VAL A 83 -0.03 7.45 12.08
CA VAL A 83 0.21 7.91 10.71
C VAL A 83 0.86 9.28 10.76
N GLY A 84 2.05 9.39 10.22
CA GLY A 84 2.81 10.62 10.13
C GLY A 84 2.64 11.33 8.80
N SER A 85 3.72 11.84 8.24
CA SER A 85 3.70 12.64 7.02
C SER A 85 3.48 11.80 5.76
N LEU A 86 2.85 12.41 4.76
CA LEU A 86 2.80 11.87 3.41
C LEU A 86 4.23 11.91 2.82
N VAL A 87 4.74 10.74 2.43
CA VAL A 87 6.09 10.58 1.89
C VAL A 87 6.08 10.64 0.37
N PHE A 88 5.12 9.98 -0.24
CA PHE A 88 5.07 9.80 -1.68
C PHE A 88 3.63 9.63 -2.17
N LYS A 89 3.33 10.18 -3.33
CA LYS A 89 2.07 10.01 -4.02
C LYS A 89 2.33 9.48 -5.42
N ASN A 90 1.66 8.41 -5.81
CA ASN A 90 1.80 7.83 -7.13
C ASN A 90 0.41 7.61 -7.74
N VAL A 91 0.20 8.18 -8.93
CA VAL A 91 -1.02 7.96 -9.71
C VAL A 91 -0.65 7.06 -10.88
N HIS A 92 -1.24 5.89 -10.93
CA HIS A 92 -0.98 4.89 -11.97
C HIS A 92 -2.27 4.59 -12.74
N SER A 93 -2.22 4.77 -14.06
CA SER A 93 -3.38 4.51 -14.93
C SER A 93 -3.23 3.15 -15.60
N TYR A 94 -4.17 2.26 -15.27
CA TYR A 94 -4.39 1.02 -16.01
C TYR A 94 -5.43 1.28 -17.11
N SER A 95 -5.59 0.33 -18.06
CA SER A 95 -6.52 0.49 -19.17
C SER A 95 -7.96 0.79 -18.75
N GLU A 96 -8.40 0.27 -17.62
CA GLU A 96 -9.79 0.37 -17.15
C GLU A 96 -9.98 1.26 -15.91
N LYS A 97 -8.90 1.66 -15.23
CA LYS A 97 -8.99 2.45 -14.00
C LYS A 97 -7.68 3.14 -13.68
N THR A 98 -7.80 4.19 -12.87
CA THR A 98 -6.65 4.91 -12.32
C THR A 98 -6.59 4.63 -10.81
N VAL A 99 -5.39 4.41 -10.29
CA VAL A 99 -5.14 4.20 -8.87
C VAL A 99 -4.28 5.34 -8.35
N ASP A 100 -4.79 6.03 -7.32
CA ASP A 100 -4.07 7.07 -6.58
C ASP A 100 -3.59 6.46 -5.28
N ILE A 101 -2.29 6.21 -5.17
CA ILE A 101 -1.68 5.60 -3.98
C ILE A 101 -0.91 6.66 -3.20
N ARG A 102 -1.22 6.79 -1.93
CA ARG A 102 -0.52 7.69 -1.00
C ARG A 102 0.19 6.89 0.07
N PHE A 103 1.50 7.13 0.19
CA PHE A 103 2.39 6.43 1.12
C PHE A 103 2.73 7.34 2.28
N TYR A 104 2.44 6.87 3.50
CA TYR A 104 2.65 7.63 4.73
C TYR A 104 3.73 7.00 5.59
N HIS A 105 4.57 7.84 6.18
CA HIS A 105 5.51 7.41 7.21
C HIS A 105 4.74 7.07 8.47
N CYS A 106 4.89 5.84 8.97
CA CYS A 106 4.14 5.33 10.11
C CYS A 106 5.05 4.74 11.17
N LYS A 107 4.56 4.77 12.41
CA LYS A 107 5.19 4.10 13.55
C LYS A 107 4.21 3.17 14.22
N LEU A 108 4.69 2.03 14.69
CA LEU A 108 3.90 1.13 15.54
C LEU A 108 3.64 1.81 16.88
N THR A 109 2.39 1.76 17.33
CA THR A 109 1.97 2.31 18.62
C THR A 109 1.31 1.29 19.52
N GLN A 110 0.83 0.17 18.93
CA GLN A 110 0.14 -0.87 19.69
C GLN A 110 0.32 -2.23 19.03
N GLY A 111 0.80 -3.20 19.80
CA GLY A 111 0.95 -4.58 19.35
C GLY A 111 2.12 -4.81 18.41
N GLU A 112 2.34 -6.06 18.08
CA GLU A 112 3.30 -6.50 17.07
C GLU A 112 2.57 -6.93 15.81
N PRO A 113 3.04 -6.55 14.61
CA PRO A 113 2.41 -6.96 13.36
C PRO A 113 2.36 -8.47 13.22
N ARG A 114 1.20 -8.96 12.79
CA ARG A 114 0.95 -10.37 12.52
C ARG A 114 0.42 -10.55 11.11
N ALA A 115 0.84 -11.61 10.44
CA ALA A 115 0.40 -11.93 9.08
C ALA A 115 -1.01 -12.51 9.10
N ILE A 116 -2.04 -11.67 9.22
CA ILE A 116 -3.45 -12.09 9.24
C ILE A 116 -3.96 -12.34 7.82
N GLU A 117 -3.71 -11.41 6.89
CA GLU A 117 -4.23 -11.48 5.52
C GLU A 117 -3.15 -11.57 4.44
N CYS A 118 -1.88 -11.64 4.83
CA CYS A 118 -0.74 -11.84 3.92
C CYS A 118 -0.05 -13.16 4.23
N ASP A 119 0.78 -13.66 3.33
CA ASP A 119 1.50 -14.92 3.51
C ASP A 119 2.71 -14.79 4.42
N ALA A 120 3.34 -13.62 4.47
CA ALA A 120 4.51 -13.37 5.27
C ALA A 120 4.72 -11.89 5.54
N LEU A 121 5.43 -11.58 6.62
CA LEU A 121 5.91 -10.25 6.95
C LEU A 121 7.43 -10.31 7.09
N GLU A 122 8.10 -9.25 6.64
CA GLU A 122 9.53 -9.07 6.81
C GLU A 122 9.87 -7.64 7.19
N TRP A 123 10.86 -7.48 8.04
CA TRP A 123 11.49 -6.21 8.35
C TRP A 123 12.79 -6.15 7.59
N ILE A 124 12.90 -5.25 6.63
CA ILE A 124 14.06 -5.15 5.75
C ILE A 124 14.81 -3.86 5.91
N THR A 125 16.14 -3.92 5.79
CA THR A 125 16.99 -2.74 5.73
C THR A 125 16.94 -2.13 4.33
N LYS A 126 17.40 -0.90 4.20
CA LYS A 126 17.50 -0.21 2.93
C LYS A 126 18.29 -1.03 1.89
N ASP A 127 19.39 -1.65 2.32
CA ASP A 127 20.25 -2.45 1.44
C ASP A 127 19.61 -3.78 1.00
N GLN A 128 18.62 -4.26 1.76
CA GLN A 128 17.91 -5.50 1.44
C GLN A 128 16.76 -5.33 0.45
N VAL A 129 16.35 -4.10 0.15
CA VAL A 129 15.21 -3.84 -0.76
C VAL A 129 15.38 -4.53 -2.11
N ALA A 130 16.59 -4.55 -2.64
CA ALA A 130 16.89 -5.17 -3.93
C ALA A 130 16.70 -6.69 -3.95
N ASP A 131 16.65 -7.35 -2.78
CA ASP A 131 16.47 -8.78 -2.67
C ASP A 131 15.00 -9.22 -2.78
N TYR A 132 14.07 -8.27 -2.83
CA TYR A 132 12.63 -8.52 -2.84
C TYR A 132 12.01 -8.00 -4.12
N SER A 133 11.00 -8.71 -4.63
CA SER A 133 10.27 -8.33 -5.84
C SER A 133 8.99 -7.58 -5.49
N PHE A 134 8.85 -6.38 -6.02
CA PHE A 134 7.68 -5.51 -5.84
C PHE A 134 6.95 -5.29 -7.16
N PRO A 135 5.65 -4.94 -7.11
CA PRO A 135 4.94 -4.53 -8.30
C PRO A 135 5.59 -3.31 -8.97
N GLU A 136 5.46 -3.24 -10.29
CA GLU A 136 6.03 -2.13 -11.07
C GLU A 136 5.57 -0.75 -10.58
N ALA A 137 4.33 -0.65 -10.10
CA ALA A 137 3.78 0.59 -9.56
C ALA A 137 4.54 1.14 -8.34
N ASP A 138 5.31 0.30 -7.64
CA ASP A 138 6.07 0.70 -6.45
C ASP A 138 7.51 1.12 -6.75
N VAL A 139 7.99 0.95 -7.98
CA VAL A 139 9.39 1.22 -8.34
C VAL A 139 9.79 2.67 -8.06
N ALA A 140 8.96 3.62 -8.44
CA ALA A 140 9.25 5.04 -8.23
C ALA A 140 9.37 5.40 -6.74
N LEU A 141 8.52 4.80 -5.90
CA LEU A 141 8.60 4.95 -4.45
C LEU A 141 9.93 4.38 -3.92
N LEU A 142 10.29 3.17 -4.34
CA LEU A 142 11.52 2.52 -3.89
C LEU A 142 12.77 3.31 -4.25
N GLU A 143 12.81 3.88 -5.45
CA GLU A 143 13.88 4.78 -5.87
C GLU A 143 13.94 6.04 -5.00
N TYR A 144 12.80 6.61 -4.66
CA TYR A 144 12.71 7.77 -3.76
C TYR A 144 13.21 7.42 -2.36
N LEU A 145 12.79 6.30 -1.78
CA LEU A 145 13.23 5.85 -0.46
C LEU A 145 14.74 5.61 -0.40
N ASP A 146 15.33 5.12 -1.49
CA ASP A 146 16.77 4.92 -1.57
C ASP A 146 17.55 6.23 -1.43
N ARG A 147 16.97 7.33 -1.90
CA ARG A 147 17.56 8.68 -1.82
C ARG A 147 17.25 9.42 -0.52
N CYS A 148 16.45 8.83 0.36
CA CYS A 148 15.99 9.47 1.59
C CYS A 148 16.35 8.65 2.83
N PRO A 149 17.67 8.51 3.15
CA PRO A 149 18.08 7.69 4.29
C PRO A 149 17.50 8.17 5.63
N HIS A 150 17.15 9.45 5.75
CA HIS A 150 16.57 10.03 6.96
C HIS A 150 15.18 9.47 7.31
N LEU A 151 14.48 8.85 6.36
CA LEU A 151 13.19 8.22 6.59
C LEU A 151 13.32 6.87 7.32
N TRP A 152 14.48 6.24 7.22
CA TRP A 152 14.73 4.91 7.78
C TRP A 152 15.12 5.00 9.27
N VAL A 153 14.16 5.28 10.08
CA VAL A 153 14.36 5.47 11.53
C VAL A 153 13.52 4.54 12.38
#